data_3f44c94ce1c28a1f83d4547a8234bec7
#
_entry.id   3f44c94ce1c28a1f83d4547a8234bec7
#
_cell.length_a   1.000
_cell.length_b   1.000
_cell.length_c   1.000
_cell.angle_alpha   90.00
_cell.angle_beta   90.00
_cell.angle_gamma   90.00
#
_symmetry.space_group_name_H-M   'P 1'
#
loop_
_entity.id
_entity.type
_entity.pdbx_description
1 polymer ?
#
loop_
_entity_poly.entity_id
_entity_poly.type
_entity_poly.pdbx_seq_one_letter_code
_entity_poly.pdbx_strand_id
1 'polypeptide(L)'
;LQIEEQMSILFIVPYPTGKAASQRFRFEQYFEEMDSRGMEYRVIPFLTDRVWQILYLPGRFPRKAAAILGGLLRRFILLFQLKGVDFIFIHREASPIGPPFFEYIASRWLKKKIIYDFDDAIWIPNYSEANSHFSFLKGYANVKHICKWAWKISCGNSYLCDYARSYNPHAEIVFNPTTIDTDRLHNEVK
;
A
#
# COMPACT_ATOMS: atom_id res chain seq x y z
N LEU A 1 -7.93 -30.00 20.31
CA LEU A 1 -7.23 -28.70 20.16
C LEU A 1 -7.11 -28.45 18.68
N GLN A 2 -8.01 -27.65 18.09
CA GLN A 2 -7.80 -27.04 16.78
C GLN A 2 -6.71 -26.00 17.01
N ILE A 3 -5.56 -26.22 16.41
CA ILE A 3 -4.56 -25.16 16.24
C ILE A 3 -5.18 -24.26 15.17
N GLU A 4 -5.79 -23.14 15.58
CA GLU A 4 -6.12 -22.07 14.63
C GLU A 4 -4.77 -21.66 14.01
N GLU A 5 -4.60 -21.93 12.73
CA GLU A 5 -3.43 -21.44 11.99
C GLU A 5 -3.43 -19.92 12.09
N GLN A 6 -2.47 -19.38 12.81
CA GLN A 6 -2.34 -17.94 13.04
C GLN A 6 -2.07 -17.26 11.70
N MET A 7 -3.02 -16.48 11.23
CA MET A 7 -2.97 -15.81 9.93
C MET A 7 -1.89 -14.72 9.93
N SER A 8 -0.98 -14.76 8.98
CA SER A 8 0.12 -13.79 8.83
C SER A 8 -0.14 -12.82 7.68
N ILE A 9 -0.17 -11.51 7.98
CA ILE A 9 -0.44 -10.44 7.02
C ILE A 9 0.79 -9.54 6.87
N LEU A 10 1.19 -9.30 5.62
CA LEU A 10 2.26 -8.35 5.30
C LEU A 10 1.69 -7.09 4.69
N PHE A 11 1.77 -5.96 5.41
CA PHE A 11 1.39 -4.65 4.91
C PHE A 11 2.55 -4.02 4.13
N ILE A 12 2.31 -3.78 2.86
CA ILE A 12 3.21 -3.09 1.94
C ILE A 12 2.64 -1.70 1.69
N VAL A 13 3.36 -0.69 2.15
CA VAL A 13 2.84 0.68 2.21
C VAL A 13 3.89 1.68 1.69
N PRO A 14 3.49 2.83 1.13
CA PRO A 14 4.43 3.80 0.61
C PRO A 14 5.17 4.57 1.72
N TYR A 15 4.50 4.86 2.85
CA TYR A 15 5.00 5.79 3.87
C TYR A 15 5.20 5.12 5.23
N PRO A 16 6.07 5.69 6.10
CA PRO A 16 6.21 5.20 7.46
C PRO A 16 4.89 5.30 8.25
N THR A 17 4.69 4.39 9.20
CA THR A 17 3.51 4.35 10.06
C THR A 17 3.29 5.68 10.77
N GLY A 18 2.04 6.12 10.86
CA GLY A 18 1.63 7.36 11.51
C GLY A 18 1.88 8.63 10.71
N LYS A 19 2.50 8.58 9.51
CA LYS A 19 2.85 9.79 8.74
C LYS A 19 1.79 10.21 7.73
N ALA A 20 1.14 9.28 7.06
CA ALA A 20 0.16 9.57 6.02
C ALA A 20 -1.27 9.41 6.53
N ALA A 21 -2.12 10.43 6.30
CA ALA A 21 -3.52 10.39 6.72
C ALA A 21 -4.27 9.19 6.10
N SER A 22 -4.05 8.93 4.80
CA SER A 22 -4.68 7.78 4.15
C SER A 22 -4.32 6.46 4.85
N GLN A 23 -3.05 6.20 5.19
CA GLN A 23 -2.65 4.99 5.90
C GLN A 23 -3.30 4.90 7.29
N ARG A 24 -3.26 6.00 8.07
CA ARG A 24 -3.85 6.04 9.41
C ARG A 24 -5.33 5.69 9.39
N PHE A 25 -6.09 6.29 8.48
CA PHE A 25 -7.55 6.14 8.44
C PHE A 25 -8.04 4.92 7.66
N ARG A 26 -7.17 4.31 6.83
CA ARG A 26 -7.56 3.12 6.05
C ARG A 26 -7.31 1.82 6.81
N PHE A 27 -6.17 1.72 7.52
CA PHE A 27 -5.80 0.45 8.15
C PHE A 27 -5.02 0.58 9.46
N GLU A 28 -4.19 1.62 9.67
CA GLU A 28 -3.36 1.70 10.88
C GLU A 28 -4.19 1.82 12.16
N GLN A 29 -5.33 2.50 12.11
CA GLN A 29 -6.25 2.62 13.25
C GLN A 29 -6.82 1.29 13.74
N TYR A 30 -6.71 0.23 12.96
CA TYR A 30 -7.19 -1.11 13.32
C TYR A 30 -6.09 -2.02 13.89
N PHE A 31 -4.85 -1.55 14.00
CA PHE A 31 -3.76 -2.39 14.49
C PHE A 31 -3.97 -2.84 15.93
N GLU A 32 -4.49 -1.97 16.82
CA GLU A 32 -4.84 -2.35 18.19
C GLU A 32 -5.88 -3.48 18.23
N GLU A 33 -6.87 -3.44 17.34
CA GLU A 33 -7.87 -4.50 17.23
C GLU A 33 -7.26 -5.80 16.68
N MET A 34 -6.34 -5.70 15.71
CA MET A 34 -5.60 -6.86 15.21
C MET A 34 -4.75 -7.50 16.31
N ASP A 35 -4.06 -6.67 17.11
CA ASP A 35 -3.26 -7.12 18.26
C ASP A 35 -4.13 -7.82 19.30
N SER A 36 -5.31 -7.25 19.62
CA SER A 36 -6.26 -7.82 20.57
C SER A 36 -6.81 -9.18 20.13
N ARG A 37 -6.88 -9.42 18.83
CA ARG A 37 -7.30 -10.71 18.23
C ARG A 37 -6.15 -11.68 18.01
N GLY A 38 -4.92 -11.32 18.39
CA GLY A 38 -3.74 -12.15 18.21
C GLY A 38 -3.35 -12.37 16.74
N MET A 39 -3.70 -11.44 15.84
CA MET A 39 -3.35 -11.52 14.42
C MET A 39 -1.89 -11.14 14.21
N GLU A 40 -1.14 -11.97 13.48
CA GLU A 40 0.24 -11.64 13.13
C GLU A 40 0.28 -10.74 11.90
N TYR A 41 0.95 -9.58 12.05
CA TYR A 41 1.19 -8.71 10.91
C TYR A 41 2.55 -8.03 10.97
N ARG A 42 3.05 -7.60 9.81
CA ARG A 42 4.26 -6.78 9.67
C ARG A 42 3.98 -5.64 8.71
N VAL A 43 4.48 -4.45 9.02
CA VAL A 43 4.34 -3.26 8.15
C VAL A 43 5.70 -2.92 7.55
N ILE A 44 5.79 -2.91 6.23
CA ILE A 44 7.03 -2.62 5.50
C ILE A 44 6.81 -1.38 4.61
N PRO A 45 7.21 -0.20 5.06
CA PRO A 45 7.12 1.02 4.26
C PRO A 45 8.17 1.05 3.15
N PHE A 46 7.84 1.70 2.02
CA PHE A 46 8.81 1.97 0.97
C PHE A 46 9.81 3.05 1.41
N LEU A 47 9.30 4.16 1.94
CA LEU A 47 10.11 5.23 2.50
C LEU A 47 10.36 4.97 3.99
N THR A 48 11.61 5.10 4.43
CA THR A 48 11.95 5.09 5.85
C THR A 48 11.68 6.46 6.48
N ASP A 49 11.61 6.55 7.81
CA ASP A 49 11.43 7.83 8.52
C ASP A 49 12.51 8.87 8.14
N ARG A 50 13.76 8.43 7.99
CA ARG A 50 14.86 9.32 7.54
C ARG A 50 14.62 9.87 6.14
N VAL A 51 14.12 9.03 5.24
CA VAL A 51 13.82 9.44 3.85
C VAL A 51 12.61 10.36 3.82
N TRP A 52 11.58 10.07 4.62
CA TRP A 52 10.41 10.92 4.77
C TRP A 52 10.78 12.36 5.16
N GLN A 53 11.67 12.51 6.15
CA GLN A 53 12.13 13.82 6.63
C GLN A 53 12.84 14.65 5.54
N ILE A 54 13.56 14.01 4.62
CA ILE A 54 14.29 14.70 3.56
C ILE A 54 13.52 14.83 2.25
N LEU A 55 12.40 14.14 2.12
CA LEU A 55 11.64 14.08 0.86
C LEU A 55 11.19 15.46 0.39
N TYR A 56 10.69 16.28 1.33
CA TYR A 56 10.16 17.62 1.06
C TYR A 56 11.23 18.72 1.14
N LEU A 57 12.44 18.41 1.56
CA LEU A 57 13.53 19.39 1.57
C LEU A 57 14.00 19.69 0.14
N PRO A 58 14.25 20.95 -0.20
CA PRO A 58 14.78 21.31 -1.50
C PRO A 58 16.19 20.73 -1.72
N GLY A 59 16.53 20.44 -2.97
CA GLY A 59 17.83 19.87 -3.33
C GLY A 59 17.98 18.41 -2.89
N ARG A 60 19.22 18.01 -2.55
CA ARG A 60 19.59 16.64 -2.09
C ARG A 60 19.23 15.53 -3.07
N PHE A 61 19.16 15.80 -4.36
CA PHE A 61 18.78 14.84 -5.40
C PHE A 61 19.53 13.49 -5.32
N PRO A 62 20.85 13.44 -5.12
CA PRO A 62 21.55 12.15 -5.01
C PRO A 62 21.06 11.31 -3.83
N ARG A 63 20.77 11.95 -2.68
CA ARG A 63 20.26 11.24 -1.50
C ARG A 63 18.85 10.72 -1.71
N LYS A 64 18.00 11.49 -2.40
CA LYS A 64 16.63 11.06 -2.76
C LYS A 64 16.69 9.89 -3.75
N ALA A 65 17.53 9.96 -4.76
CA ALA A 65 17.75 8.88 -5.72
C ALA A 65 18.26 7.60 -5.04
N ALA A 66 19.26 7.71 -4.16
CA ALA A 66 19.79 6.59 -3.40
C ALA A 66 18.72 5.97 -2.47
N ALA A 67 17.86 6.80 -1.88
CA ALA A 67 16.77 6.33 -1.04
C ALA A 67 15.72 5.55 -1.84
N ILE A 68 15.39 5.99 -3.06
CA ILE A 68 14.48 5.29 -3.97
C ILE A 68 15.08 3.94 -4.39
N LEU A 69 16.35 3.92 -4.82
CA LEU A 69 17.05 2.68 -5.16
C LEU A 69 17.10 1.71 -3.98
N GLY A 70 17.38 2.21 -2.78
CA GLY A 70 17.33 1.42 -1.56
C GLY A 70 15.93 0.86 -1.27
N GLY A 71 14.88 1.62 -1.56
CA GLY A 71 13.49 1.18 -1.46
C GLY A 71 13.18 0.04 -2.44
N LEU A 72 13.59 0.19 -3.70
CA LEU A 72 13.42 -0.85 -4.74
C LEU A 72 14.18 -2.13 -4.37
N LEU A 73 15.43 -1.99 -3.90
CA LEU A 73 16.22 -3.14 -3.46
C LEU A 73 15.57 -3.86 -2.28
N ARG A 74 15.04 -3.12 -1.28
CA ARG A 74 14.29 -3.72 -0.18
C ARG A 74 13.06 -4.48 -0.67
N ARG A 75 12.30 -3.94 -1.64
CA ARG A 75 11.15 -4.65 -2.24
C ARG A 75 11.59 -5.93 -2.96
N PHE A 76 12.73 -5.89 -3.66
CA PHE A 76 13.27 -7.08 -4.31
C PHE A 76 13.68 -8.14 -3.29
N ILE A 77 14.43 -7.77 -2.25
CA ILE A 77 14.84 -8.69 -1.18
C ILE A 77 13.62 -9.28 -0.46
N LEU A 78 12.58 -8.48 -0.24
CA LEU A 78 11.37 -8.89 0.44
C LEU A 78 10.65 -10.05 -0.27
N LEU A 79 10.77 -10.18 -1.60
CA LEU A 79 10.19 -11.30 -2.35
C LEU A 79 10.70 -12.66 -1.86
N PHE A 80 11.94 -12.73 -1.40
CA PHE A 80 12.53 -13.96 -0.84
C PHE A 80 12.09 -14.26 0.59
N GLN A 81 11.43 -13.30 1.24
CA GLN A 81 10.97 -13.39 2.63
C GLN A 81 9.45 -13.63 2.75
N LEU A 82 8.77 -13.91 1.64
CA LEU A 82 7.32 -14.12 1.62
C LEU A 82 6.88 -15.52 2.06
N LYS A 83 7.82 -16.41 2.41
CA LYS A 83 7.47 -17.73 2.96
C LYS A 83 6.73 -17.53 4.30
N GLY A 84 5.62 -18.23 4.49
CA GLY A 84 4.79 -18.12 5.70
C GLY A 84 3.86 -16.88 5.75
N VAL A 85 3.87 -16.02 4.73
CA VAL A 85 2.91 -14.93 4.59
C VAL A 85 1.68 -15.43 3.86
N ASP A 86 0.50 -15.30 4.48
CA ASP A 86 -0.77 -15.75 3.91
C ASP A 86 -1.36 -14.70 2.98
N PHE A 87 -1.35 -13.44 3.43
CA PHE A 87 -1.88 -12.30 2.68
C PHE A 87 -0.87 -11.17 2.60
N ILE A 88 -0.84 -10.51 1.45
CA ILE A 88 -0.09 -9.27 1.25
C ILE A 88 -1.11 -8.15 1.06
N PHE A 89 -1.20 -7.25 2.04
CA PHE A 89 -2.01 -6.05 1.94
C PHE A 89 -1.16 -4.93 1.31
N ILE A 90 -1.57 -4.43 0.14
CA ILE A 90 -0.86 -3.36 -0.56
C ILE A 90 -1.75 -2.12 -0.57
N HIS A 91 -1.31 -1.08 0.14
CA HIS A 91 -1.95 0.23 0.08
C HIS A 91 -1.35 1.08 -1.03
N ARG A 92 -2.19 1.46 -1.99
CA ARG A 92 -1.85 2.23 -3.19
C ARG A 92 -0.85 1.52 -4.11
N GLU A 93 0.41 1.39 -3.72
CA GLU A 93 1.47 0.78 -4.54
C GLU A 93 2.64 0.30 -3.67
N ALA A 94 3.29 -0.77 -4.07
CA ALA A 94 4.48 -1.25 -3.37
C ALA A 94 5.70 -0.35 -3.64
N SER A 95 5.72 0.32 -4.79
CA SER A 95 6.76 1.27 -5.18
C SER A 95 6.15 2.52 -5.83
N PRO A 96 6.51 3.74 -5.40
CA PRO A 96 5.97 4.99 -5.94
C PRO A 96 6.48 5.33 -7.35
N ILE A 97 7.42 4.57 -7.86
CA ILE A 97 8.00 4.74 -9.20
C ILE A 97 8.27 3.40 -9.86
N GLY A 98 8.30 3.43 -11.19
CA GLY A 98 8.58 2.27 -12.02
C GLY A 98 7.39 1.32 -12.19
N PRO A 99 7.61 0.16 -12.82
CA PRO A 99 6.56 -0.84 -13.02
C PRO A 99 6.25 -1.58 -11.70
N PRO A 100 5.05 -2.19 -11.57
CA PRO A 100 4.61 -2.91 -10.37
C PRO A 100 5.23 -4.32 -10.31
N PHE A 101 6.58 -4.38 -10.29
CA PHE A 101 7.33 -5.64 -10.36
C PHE A 101 7.11 -6.51 -9.12
N PHE A 102 7.01 -5.88 -7.93
CA PHE A 102 6.78 -6.61 -6.68
C PHE A 102 5.42 -7.30 -6.71
N GLU A 103 4.37 -6.57 -7.07
CA GLU A 103 3.01 -7.07 -7.17
C GLU A 103 2.90 -8.19 -8.20
N TYR A 104 3.54 -8.02 -9.34
CA TYR A 104 3.58 -9.03 -10.39
C TYR A 104 4.23 -10.33 -9.92
N ILE A 105 5.44 -10.25 -9.36
CA ILE A 105 6.18 -11.44 -8.90
C ILE A 105 5.45 -12.11 -7.74
N ALA A 106 4.99 -11.33 -6.75
CA ALA A 106 4.28 -11.85 -5.59
C ALA A 106 3.00 -12.60 -5.98
N SER A 107 2.19 -12.02 -6.88
CA SER A 107 0.91 -12.63 -7.29
C SER A 107 1.07 -13.74 -8.32
N ARG A 108 1.86 -13.50 -9.37
CA ARG A 108 1.87 -14.39 -10.56
C ARG A 108 2.89 -15.53 -10.42
N TRP A 109 4.06 -15.26 -9.85
CA TRP A 109 5.10 -16.27 -9.69
C TRP A 109 5.02 -16.98 -8.34
N LEU A 110 4.90 -16.20 -7.25
CA LEU A 110 4.88 -16.75 -5.90
C LEU A 110 3.46 -17.11 -5.42
N LYS A 111 2.43 -16.83 -6.25
CA LYS A 111 1.02 -17.17 -6.00
C LYS A 111 0.48 -16.67 -4.66
N LYS A 112 1.01 -15.54 -4.17
CA LYS A 112 0.53 -14.91 -2.95
C LYS A 112 -0.81 -14.20 -3.18
N LYS A 113 -1.69 -14.26 -2.18
CA LYS A 113 -2.97 -13.56 -2.20
C LYS A 113 -2.75 -12.08 -1.89
N ILE A 114 -2.96 -11.22 -2.87
CA ILE A 114 -2.85 -9.76 -2.71
C ILE A 114 -4.22 -9.19 -2.39
N ILE A 115 -4.32 -8.45 -1.27
CA ILE A 115 -5.41 -7.55 -0.95
C ILE A 115 -4.94 -6.15 -1.35
N TYR A 116 -5.55 -5.59 -2.39
CA TYR A 116 -5.17 -4.29 -2.92
C TYR A 116 -6.11 -3.21 -2.41
N ASP A 117 -5.58 -2.18 -1.75
CA ASP A 117 -6.35 -1.10 -1.14
C ASP A 117 -5.97 0.26 -1.73
N PHE A 118 -6.98 1.05 -2.11
CA PHE A 118 -6.80 2.44 -2.53
C PHE A 118 -8.04 3.29 -2.23
N ASP A 119 -7.78 4.53 -1.81
CA ASP A 119 -8.77 5.53 -1.38
C ASP A 119 -8.95 6.66 -2.40
N ASP A 120 -7.97 6.83 -3.31
CA ASP A 120 -7.94 7.88 -4.32
C ASP A 120 -7.83 7.30 -5.73
N ALA A 121 -8.21 8.10 -6.73
CA ALA A 121 -8.02 7.79 -8.16
C ALA A 121 -6.55 8.03 -8.56
N ILE A 122 -5.63 7.25 -7.99
CA ILE A 122 -4.18 7.40 -8.13
C ILE A 122 -3.65 7.16 -9.57
N TRP A 123 -4.49 6.70 -10.47
CA TRP A 123 -4.19 6.60 -11.91
C TRP A 123 -4.40 7.90 -12.68
N ILE A 124 -5.08 8.88 -12.06
CA ILE A 124 -5.28 10.20 -12.66
C ILE A 124 -4.03 11.02 -12.34
N PRO A 125 -3.32 11.52 -13.38
CA PRO A 125 -2.15 12.34 -13.18
C PRO A 125 -2.50 13.60 -12.38
N ASN A 126 -1.89 13.76 -11.22
CA ASN A 126 -1.98 14.98 -10.41
C ASN A 126 -0.56 15.49 -10.19
N TYR A 127 -0.13 16.41 -11.03
CA TYR A 127 1.17 17.04 -10.91
C TYR A 127 1.05 18.56 -10.93
N SER A 128 1.81 19.21 -10.06
CA SER A 128 2.14 20.60 -10.23
C SER A 128 3.11 20.78 -11.42
N GLU A 129 3.09 21.90 -12.08
CA GLU A 129 4.00 22.21 -13.21
C GLU A 129 5.48 21.89 -12.90
N ALA A 130 5.90 22.14 -11.66
CA ALA A 130 7.26 21.84 -11.19
C ALA A 130 7.65 20.35 -11.22
N ASN A 131 6.68 19.43 -11.20
CA ASN A 131 6.92 17.97 -11.15
C ASN A 131 6.59 17.25 -12.46
N SER A 132 6.20 17.98 -13.51
CA SER A 132 5.80 17.40 -14.81
C SER A 132 6.92 16.57 -15.46
N HIS A 133 8.16 16.97 -15.32
CA HIS A 133 9.32 16.27 -15.89
C HIS A 133 9.57 14.88 -15.32
N PHE A 134 9.08 14.58 -14.10
CA PHE A 134 9.22 13.28 -13.46
C PHE A 134 7.91 12.46 -13.47
N SER A 135 6.86 13.00 -14.08
CA SER A 135 5.55 12.35 -14.11
C SER A 135 5.58 11.00 -14.83
N PHE A 136 6.45 10.83 -15.84
CA PHE A 136 6.62 9.58 -16.57
C PHE A 136 7.18 8.43 -15.71
N LEU A 137 7.89 8.75 -14.61
CA LEU A 137 8.40 7.74 -13.67
C LEU A 137 7.30 7.21 -12.74
N LYS A 138 6.21 7.97 -12.56
CA LYS A 138 5.06 7.53 -11.80
C LYS A 138 4.24 6.55 -12.64
N GLY A 139 4.08 5.34 -12.12
CA GLY A 139 3.36 4.29 -12.80
C GLY A 139 1.84 4.44 -12.75
N TYR A 140 1.27 5.55 -13.26
CA TYR A 140 -0.19 5.76 -13.28
C TYR A 140 -0.98 4.57 -13.87
N ALA A 141 -0.41 3.90 -14.84
CA ALA A 141 -0.99 2.69 -15.42
C ALA A 141 -0.86 1.45 -14.53
N ASN A 142 -0.10 1.51 -13.43
CA ASN A 142 0.15 0.35 -12.56
C ASN A 142 -1.13 -0.14 -11.89
N VAL A 143 -2.02 0.79 -11.50
CA VAL A 143 -3.27 0.47 -10.78
C VAL A 143 -4.09 -0.57 -11.51
N LYS A 144 -4.30 -0.41 -12.83
CA LYS A 144 -5.04 -1.39 -13.65
C LYS A 144 -4.39 -2.78 -13.65
N HIS A 145 -3.06 -2.83 -13.62
CA HIS A 145 -2.33 -4.09 -13.59
C HIS A 145 -2.41 -4.75 -12.21
N ILE A 146 -2.27 -3.97 -11.13
CA ILE A 146 -2.41 -4.47 -9.77
C ILE A 146 -3.83 -4.98 -9.53
N CYS A 147 -4.86 -4.24 -9.97
CA CYS A 147 -6.25 -4.71 -9.92
C CYS A 147 -6.41 -6.08 -10.59
N LYS A 148 -5.84 -6.28 -11.80
CA LYS A 148 -5.92 -7.57 -12.52
C LYS A 148 -5.28 -8.74 -11.76
N TRP A 149 -4.32 -8.46 -10.89
CA TRP A 149 -3.57 -9.50 -10.16
C TRP A 149 -4.04 -9.69 -8.73
N ALA A 150 -4.80 -8.76 -8.20
CA ALA A 150 -5.31 -8.81 -6.84
C ALA A 150 -6.31 -9.95 -6.66
N TRP A 151 -6.22 -10.63 -5.50
CA TRP A 151 -7.20 -11.60 -5.05
C TRP A 151 -8.46 -10.91 -4.50
N LYS A 152 -8.29 -9.83 -3.75
CA LYS A 152 -9.34 -8.98 -3.18
C LYS A 152 -8.96 -7.51 -3.36
N ILE A 153 -9.95 -6.64 -3.55
CA ILE A 153 -9.73 -5.20 -3.74
C ILE A 153 -10.60 -4.42 -2.76
N SER A 154 -9.98 -3.53 -2.00
CA SER A 154 -10.63 -2.62 -1.05
C SER A 154 -10.60 -1.21 -1.62
N CYS A 155 -11.76 -0.60 -1.81
CA CYS A 155 -11.91 0.69 -2.46
C CYS A 155 -12.60 1.71 -1.55
N GLY A 156 -12.10 2.96 -1.53
CA GLY A 156 -12.61 4.02 -0.67
C GLY A 156 -13.99 4.56 -1.07
N ASN A 157 -14.44 4.37 -2.31
CA ASN A 157 -15.75 4.82 -2.79
C ASN A 157 -16.25 3.98 -3.97
N SER A 158 -17.51 4.19 -4.38
CA SER A 158 -18.16 3.43 -5.46
C SER A 158 -17.47 3.61 -6.82
N TYR A 159 -17.02 4.83 -7.14
CA TYR A 159 -16.29 5.11 -8.38
C TYR A 159 -15.01 4.26 -8.50
N LEU A 160 -14.27 4.11 -7.40
CA LEU A 160 -13.08 3.27 -7.31
C LEU A 160 -13.43 1.78 -7.44
N CYS A 161 -14.55 1.35 -6.85
CA CYS A 161 -15.06 -0.01 -7.00
C CYS A 161 -15.39 -0.33 -8.47
N ASP A 162 -16.03 0.59 -9.18
CA ASP A 162 -16.38 0.40 -10.59
C ASP A 162 -15.13 0.35 -11.47
N TYR A 163 -14.14 1.19 -11.19
CA TYR A 163 -12.84 1.12 -11.84
C TYR A 163 -12.18 -0.25 -11.61
N ALA A 164 -12.11 -0.72 -10.38
CA ALA A 164 -11.53 -2.03 -10.04
C ALA A 164 -12.27 -3.17 -10.77
N ARG A 165 -13.60 -3.13 -10.77
CA ARG A 165 -14.47 -4.13 -11.42
C ARG A 165 -14.25 -4.20 -12.92
N SER A 166 -13.97 -3.07 -13.57
CA SER A 166 -13.68 -3.01 -15.00
C SER A 166 -12.42 -3.75 -15.40
N TYR A 167 -11.45 -3.91 -14.46
CA TYR A 167 -10.20 -4.63 -14.71
C TYR A 167 -10.14 -6.03 -14.12
N ASN A 168 -10.89 -6.31 -13.05
CA ASN A 168 -10.95 -7.63 -12.43
C ASN A 168 -12.36 -7.93 -11.91
N PRO A 169 -13.26 -8.39 -12.80
CA PRO A 169 -14.63 -8.73 -12.42
C PRO A 169 -14.72 -9.98 -11.52
N HIS A 170 -13.64 -10.76 -11.40
CA HIS A 170 -13.60 -12.00 -10.63
C HIS A 170 -13.06 -11.80 -9.21
N ALA A 171 -12.41 -10.66 -8.93
CA ALA A 171 -11.98 -10.37 -7.57
C ALA A 171 -13.16 -10.00 -6.67
N GLU A 172 -13.05 -10.34 -5.39
CA GLU A 172 -13.93 -9.78 -4.38
C GLU A 172 -13.61 -8.29 -4.22
N ILE A 173 -14.57 -7.42 -4.56
CA ILE A 173 -14.41 -5.97 -4.47
C ILE A 173 -15.24 -5.47 -3.29
N VAL A 174 -14.55 -4.91 -2.30
CA VAL A 174 -15.16 -4.41 -1.07
C VAL A 174 -15.20 -2.88 -1.10
N PHE A 175 -16.40 -2.34 -0.93
CA PHE A 175 -16.57 -0.93 -0.61
C PHE A 175 -16.19 -0.70 0.85
N ASN A 176 -15.08 -0.02 1.06
CA ASN A 176 -14.52 0.27 2.37
C ASN A 176 -14.22 1.77 2.47
N PRO A 177 -15.16 2.60 2.89
CA PRO A 177 -14.96 4.05 2.99
C PRO A 177 -13.89 4.37 4.02
N THR A 178 -13.19 5.49 3.81
CA THR A 178 -12.26 6.02 4.80
C THR A 178 -13.05 6.49 6.02
N THR A 179 -12.74 5.96 7.18
CA THR A 179 -13.40 6.27 8.44
C THR A 179 -12.42 6.91 9.43
N ILE A 180 -12.95 7.63 10.38
CA ILE A 180 -12.19 8.27 11.46
C ILE A 180 -12.72 7.70 12.78
N ASP A 181 -11.81 7.24 13.63
CA ASP A 181 -12.14 6.86 15.01
C ASP A 181 -12.32 8.13 15.84
N THR A 182 -13.59 8.54 16.01
CA THR A 182 -13.97 9.73 16.79
C THR A 182 -13.98 9.48 18.29
N ASP A 183 -14.02 8.23 18.71
CA ASP A 183 -14.09 7.91 20.14
C ASP A 183 -12.72 7.91 20.80
N ARG A 184 -11.68 7.42 20.10
CA ARG A 184 -10.34 7.26 20.65
C ARG A 184 -9.35 8.28 20.12
N LEU A 185 -9.32 8.54 18.82
CA LEU A 185 -8.23 9.26 18.16
C LEU A 185 -8.57 10.70 17.78
N HIS A 186 -9.84 11.02 17.58
CA HIS A 186 -10.28 12.32 17.05
C HIS A 186 -11.45 12.90 17.86
N ASN A 187 -11.40 12.74 19.17
CA ASN A 187 -12.40 13.29 20.07
C ASN A 187 -12.01 14.73 20.45
N GLU A 188 -12.88 15.70 20.16
CA GLU A 188 -12.68 17.12 20.50
C GLU A 188 -12.76 17.42 22.02
N VAL A 189 -13.16 16.44 22.83
CA VAL A 189 -13.36 16.58 24.29
C VAL A 189 -12.09 16.30 25.10
N LYS A 190 -10.93 16.30 24.45
CA LYS A 190 -9.64 16.15 25.15
C LYS A 190 -8.94 17.47 25.34
#